data_597250026300cf1ad1ed8566249a687c
#
_entry.id   597250026300cf1ad1ed8566249a687c
#
_cell.length_a   1.000
_cell.length_b   1.000
_cell.length_c   1.000
_cell.angle_alpha   90.00
_cell.angle_beta   90.00
_cell.angle_gamma   90.00
#
_symmetry.space_group_name_H-M   'P 1'
#
loop_
_entity.id
_entity.type
_entity.pdbx_description
1 polymer ?
#
loop_
_entity_poly.entity_id
_entity_poly.type
_entity_poly.pdbx_seq_one_letter_code
_entity_poly.pdbx_strand_id
1 'polypeptide(L)'
;MTDVQQRAAAKEFTAYWAGRGDEKQETQRFWIDLLRNVYGVEEPEKAIEFECPVKLDHVSFIDGYIKDTRVLIEQKGADIDLRRGYKQSDGSMLTPYQQARRYAGYLPHDRNPRWIVVCNFREFHVHDMNRPNDEPEVVALADLEKEYHRLNFLVDTGDENIKKEMEISLQAGEIVGTLYDALLKQYKDPESPETLKSLNALCVRLVFCLYAED
;
A
#
# COMPACT_ATOMS: atom_id res chain seq x y z
N MET A 1 14.45 1.59 4.93
CA MET A 1 15.14 0.31 4.58
C MET A 1 15.55 0.38 3.12
N THR A 2 16.74 -0.12 2.73
CA THR A 2 17.13 -0.20 1.30
C THR A 2 16.52 -1.45 0.66
N ASP A 3 16.39 -1.45 -0.68
CA ASP A 3 15.88 -2.59 -1.45
C ASP A 3 16.64 -3.90 -1.14
N VAL A 4 17.96 -3.84 -1.04
CA VAL A 4 18.82 -4.99 -0.70
C VAL A 4 18.53 -5.52 0.72
N GLN A 5 18.31 -4.62 1.68
CA GLN A 5 17.98 -5.00 3.05
C GLN A 5 16.58 -5.62 3.13
N GLN A 6 15.62 -5.05 2.42
CA GLN A 6 14.25 -5.53 2.38
C GLN A 6 14.15 -6.93 1.76
N ARG A 7 14.87 -7.14 0.65
CA ARG A 7 14.97 -8.44 0.00
C ARG A 7 15.59 -9.50 0.92
N ALA A 8 16.66 -9.17 1.62
CA ALA A 8 17.29 -10.08 2.58
C ALA A 8 16.33 -10.43 3.72
N ALA A 9 15.63 -9.44 4.26
CA ALA A 9 14.63 -9.64 5.32
C ALA A 9 13.44 -10.49 4.84
N ALA A 10 12.95 -10.27 3.61
CA ALA A 10 11.91 -11.11 3.01
C ALA A 10 12.34 -12.58 2.88
N LYS A 11 13.60 -12.83 2.53
CA LYS A 11 14.16 -14.18 2.47
C LYS A 11 14.21 -14.85 3.85
N GLU A 12 14.65 -14.13 4.87
CA GLU A 12 14.69 -14.62 6.25
C GLU A 12 13.28 -14.91 6.78
N PHE A 13 12.34 -14.00 6.52
CA PHE A 13 10.93 -14.16 6.84
C PHE A 13 10.35 -15.43 6.20
N THR A 14 10.55 -15.60 4.89
CA THR A 14 10.10 -16.81 4.17
C THR A 14 10.66 -18.08 4.79
N ALA A 15 11.96 -18.10 5.08
CA ALA A 15 12.61 -19.27 5.67
C ALA A 15 12.07 -19.59 7.08
N TYR A 16 11.80 -18.55 7.88
CA TYR A 16 11.27 -18.73 9.24
C TYR A 16 9.82 -19.26 9.23
N TRP A 17 8.98 -18.75 8.31
CA TRP A 17 7.55 -19.09 8.26
C TRP A 17 7.25 -20.32 7.38
N ALA A 18 8.24 -20.85 6.67
CA ALA A 18 8.09 -22.07 5.88
C ALA A 18 7.64 -23.25 6.78
N GLY A 19 6.50 -23.86 6.43
CA GLY A 19 5.93 -25.00 7.13
C GLY A 19 5.22 -24.68 8.47
N ARG A 20 5.08 -23.39 8.81
CA ARG A 20 4.25 -22.89 9.91
C ARG A 20 2.86 -22.53 9.42
N GLY A 21 1.92 -22.27 10.32
CA GLY A 21 0.59 -21.80 9.91
C GLY A 21 -0.54 -22.21 10.83
N ASP A 22 -0.33 -22.16 12.14
CA ASP A 22 -1.40 -22.25 13.12
C ASP A 22 -2.12 -20.88 13.21
N GLU A 23 -3.34 -20.82 12.67
CA GLU A 23 -4.15 -19.61 12.62
C GLU A 23 -4.33 -18.96 14.01
N LYS A 24 -4.60 -19.75 15.04
CA LYS A 24 -4.88 -19.21 16.38
C LYS A 24 -3.64 -18.74 17.13
N GLN A 25 -2.51 -19.38 16.92
CA GLN A 25 -1.30 -19.14 17.70
C GLN A 25 -0.34 -18.19 16.98
N GLU A 26 -0.36 -18.16 15.66
CA GLU A 26 0.70 -17.55 14.87
C GLU A 26 0.27 -16.32 14.06
N THR A 27 -1.04 -16.07 13.91
CA THR A 27 -1.55 -14.94 13.09
C THR A 27 -0.93 -13.59 13.48
N GLN A 28 -1.05 -13.19 14.73
CA GLN A 28 -0.57 -11.88 15.17
C GLN A 28 0.96 -11.77 15.00
N ARG A 29 1.67 -12.82 15.37
CA ARG A 29 3.12 -12.87 15.25
C ARG A 29 3.57 -12.79 13.79
N PHE A 30 2.90 -13.47 12.88
CA PHE A 30 3.19 -13.46 11.45
C PHE A 30 3.10 -12.04 10.87
N TRP A 31 2.01 -11.34 11.13
CA TRP A 31 1.79 -10.00 10.62
C TRP A 31 2.69 -8.95 11.25
N ILE A 32 2.94 -9.04 12.56
CA ILE A 32 3.88 -8.18 13.26
C ILE A 32 5.30 -8.37 12.70
N ASP A 33 5.71 -9.63 12.51
CA ASP A 33 7.01 -9.98 11.95
C ASP A 33 7.18 -9.46 10.51
N LEU A 34 6.16 -9.65 9.67
CA LEU A 34 6.13 -9.13 8.31
C LEU A 34 6.29 -7.60 8.27
N LEU A 35 5.47 -6.89 9.03
CA LEU A 35 5.49 -5.42 9.06
C LEU A 35 6.80 -4.88 9.62
N ARG A 36 7.33 -5.47 10.68
CA ARG A 36 8.57 -5.02 11.34
C ARG A 36 9.80 -5.32 10.50
N ASN A 37 9.99 -6.57 10.15
CA ASN A 37 11.26 -7.02 9.60
C ASN A 37 11.35 -6.85 8.10
N VAL A 38 10.25 -7.05 7.35
CA VAL A 38 10.25 -6.91 5.89
C VAL A 38 9.93 -5.48 5.47
N TYR A 39 9.00 -4.81 6.16
CA TYR A 39 8.58 -3.46 5.78
C TYR A 39 9.12 -2.34 6.66
N GLY A 40 9.87 -2.67 7.72
CA GLY A 40 10.58 -1.68 8.53
C GLY A 40 9.68 -0.81 9.40
N VAL A 41 8.46 -1.27 9.71
CA VAL A 41 7.58 -0.56 10.64
C VAL A 41 8.14 -0.68 12.05
N GLU A 42 8.44 0.44 12.70
CA GLU A 42 9.06 0.45 14.03
C GLU A 42 8.13 -0.11 15.12
N GLU A 43 6.85 0.28 15.08
CA GLU A 43 5.83 -0.10 16.06
C GLU A 43 4.62 -0.76 15.36
N PRO A 44 4.77 -1.97 14.78
CA PRO A 44 3.68 -2.62 14.05
C PRO A 44 2.46 -2.92 14.92
N GLU A 45 2.65 -3.08 16.24
CA GLU A 45 1.57 -3.28 17.21
C GLU A 45 0.64 -2.07 17.30
N LYS A 46 1.10 -0.87 16.89
CA LYS A 46 0.27 0.34 16.81
C LYS A 46 -0.33 0.53 15.42
N ALA A 47 0.30 -0.03 14.38
CA ALA A 47 -0.14 0.10 12.99
C ALA A 47 -1.26 -0.86 12.63
N ILE A 48 -1.27 -2.07 13.22
CA ILE A 48 -2.27 -3.12 12.97
C ILE A 48 -3.13 -3.37 14.22
N GLU A 49 -4.43 -3.37 14.03
CA GLU A 49 -5.41 -3.77 15.03
C GLU A 49 -5.81 -5.23 14.76
N PHE A 50 -5.74 -6.09 15.76
CA PHE A 50 -6.19 -7.49 15.68
C PHE A 50 -7.53 -7.68 16.34
N GLU A 51 -8.27 -8.72 15.89
CA GLU A 51 -9.56 -9.11 16.46
C GLU A 51 -10.54 -7.94 16.55
N CYS A 52 -10.62 -7.14 15.47
CA CYS A 52 -11.52 -5.99 15.43
C CYS A 52 -12.98 -6.45 15.42
N PRO A 53 -13.80 -6.06 16.41
CA PRO A 53 -15.17 -6.51 16.49
C PRO A 53 -16.04 -5.91 15.40
N VAL A 54 -16.83 -6.74 14.74
CA VAL A 54 -17.84 -6.33 13.75
C VAL A 54 -19.21 -6.82 14.24
N LYS A 55 -20.17 -5.91 14.23
CA LYS A 55 -21.54 -6.19 14.67
C LYS A 55 -22.37 -6.67 13.49
N LEU A 56 -22.47 -7.97 13.33
CA LEU A 56 -23.44 -8.66 12.49
C LEU A 56 -24.70 -8.98 13.32
N ASP A 57 -25.42 -10.04 13.00
CA ASP A 57 -26.46 -10.62 13.86
C ASP A 57 -25.86 -11.16 15.18
N HIS A 58 -24.58 -11.46 15.17
CA HIS A 58 -23.72 -11.79 16.30
C HIS A 58 -22.39 -11.02 16.18
N VAL A 59 -21.63 -10.95 17.27
CA VAL A 59 -20.30 -10.32 17.22
C VAL A 59 -19.35 -11.26 16.48
N SER A 60 -18.80 -10.77 15.39
CA SER A 60 -17.70 -11.40 14.63
C SER A 60 -16.45 -10.54 14.76
N PHE A 61 -15.31 -11.09 14.38
CA PHE A 61 -14.02 -10.41 14.48
C PHE A 61 -13.31 -10.45 13.15
N ILE A 62 -12.71 -9.33 12.78
CA ILE A 62 -11.75 -9.23 11.67
C ILE A 62 -10.39 -9.59 12.24
N ASP A 63 -9.66 -10.51 11.60
CA ASP A 63 -8.39 -11.03 12.10
C ASP A 63 -7.32 -9.94 12.21
N GLY A 64 -7.29 -8.98 11.25
CA GLY A 64 -6.40 -7.84 11.30
C GLY A 64 -6.88 -6.66 10.46
N TYR A 65 -6.57 -5.44 10.91
CA TYR A 65 -6.87 -4.22 10.18
C TYR A 65 -5.74 -3.20 10.31
N ILE A 66 -5.13 -2.82 9.18
CA ILE A 66 -4.11 -1.77 9.12
C ILE A 66 -4.81 -0.45 8.79
N LYS A 67 -4.80 0.47 9.76
CA LYS A 67 -5.64 1.67 9.72
C LYS A 67 -5.22 2.67 8.66
N ASP A 68 -3.93 2.98 8.59
CA ASP A 68 -3.41 4.05 7.72
C ASP A 68 -3.54 3.71 6.24
N THR A 69 -3.34 2.46 5.88
CA THR A 69 -3.45 1.95 4.51
C THR A 69 -4.81 1.35 4.19
N ARG A 70 -5.69 1.23 5.20
CA ARG A 70 -7.04 0.65 5.11
C ARG A 70 -7.02 -0.76 4.52
N VAL A 71 -6.13 -1.60 5.06
CA VAL A 71 -6.02 -3.02 4.68
C VAL A 71 -6.80 -3.86 5.68
N LEU A 72 -7.80 -4.58 5.22
CA LEU A 72 -8.49 -5.62 5.98
C LEU A 72 -7.82 -6.96 5.70
N ILE A 73 -7.51 -7.68 6.77
CA ILE A 73 -6.82 -8.97 6.73
C ILE A 73 -7.78 -10.05 7.21
N GLU A 74 -7.91 -11.09 6.42
CA GLU A 74 -8.56 -12.35 6.78
C GLU A 74 -7.51 -13.46 6.76
N GLN A 75 -7.21 -14.02 7.91
CA GLN A 75 -6.19 -15.05 8.06
C GLN A 75 -6.81 -16.44 8.16
N LYS A 76 -6.19 -17.41 7.54
CA LYS A 76 -6.57 -18.83 7.61
C LYS A 76 -5.36 -19.69 7.93
N GLY A 77 -5.61 -20.88 8.46
CA GLY A 77 -4.57 -21.87 8.68
C GLY A 77 -3.94 -22.36 7.37
N ALA A 78 -2.70 -22.83 7.45
CA ALA A 78 -1.90 -23.21 6.27
C ALA A 78 -2.53 -24.30 5.38
N ASP A 79 -3.44 -25.10 5.91
CA ASP A 79 -4.10 -26.17 5.15
C ASP A 79 -5.40 -25.74 4.45
N ILE A 80 -5.79 -24.47 4.62
CA ILE A 80 -7.02 -23.93 4.03
C ILE A 80 -6.76 -23.44 2.61
N ASP A 81 -7.56 -23.91 1.67
CA ASP A 81 -7.58 -23.40 0.29
C ASP A 81 -8.37 -22.09 0.24
N LEU A 82 -7.71 -20.97 -0.06
CA LEU A 82 -8.31 -19.65 -0.05
C LEU A 82 -9.37 -19.43 -1.14
N ARG A 83 -9.43 -20.30 -2.15
CA ARG A 83 -10.41 -20.24 -3.24
C ARG A 83 -11.69 -21.02 -2.93
N ARG A 84 -11.64 -21.89 -1.94
CA ARG A 84 -12.76 -22.77 -1.58
C ARG A 84 -13.70 -22.11 -0.58
N GLY A 85 -15.02 -22.36 -0.72
CA GLY A 85 -16.02 -21.99 0.27
C GLY A 85 -16.00 -22.92 1.47
N TYR A 86 -16.13 -22.34 2.66
CA TYR A 86 -16.22 -23.05 3.95
C TYR A 86 -17.50 -22.65 4.66
N LYS A 87 -18.08 -23.63 5.39
CA LYS A 87 -19.30 -23.42 6.15
C LYS A 87 -19.06 -22.47 7.32
N GLN A 88 -19.81 -21.39 7.35
CA GLN A 88 -19.79 -20.41 8.42
C GLN A 88 -20.70 -20.84 9.59
N SER A 89 -20.63 -20.13 10.71
CA SER A 89 -21.46 -20.39 11.90
C SER A 89 -22.97 -20.23 11.63
N ASP A 90 -23.33 -19.36 10.69
CA ASP A 90 -24.72 -19.14 10.24
C ASP A 90 -25.19 -20.17 9.18
N GLY A 91 -24.32 -21.12 8.83
CA GLY A 91 -24.60 -22.16 7.84
C GLY A 91 -24.33 -21.76 6.39
N SER A 92 -24.00 -20.50 6.10
CA SER A 92 -23.63 -20.05 4.77
C SER A 92 -22.29 -20.66 4.33
N MET A 93 -22.09 -20.78 3.00
CA MET A 93 -20.84 -21.23 2.41
C MET A 93 -20.12 -20.02 1.79
N LEU A 94 -19.02 -19.59 2.41
CA LEU A 94 -18.26 -18.43 1.95
C LEU A 94 -16.79 -18.79 1.76
N THR A 95 -16.18 -18.23 0.71
CA THR A 95 -14.73 -18.21 0.64
C THR A 95 -14.18 -17.23 1.68
N PRO A 96 -12.91 -17.33 2.09
CA PRO A 96 -12.31 -16.36 3.00
C PRO A 96 -12.46 -14.91 2.52
N TYR A 97 -12.31 -14.66 1.21
CA TYR A 97 -12.57 -13.33 0.64
C TYR A 97 -14.03 -12.87 0.81
N GLN A 98 -14.99 -13.75 0.53
CA GLN A 98 -16.40 -13.42 0.71
C GLN A 98 -16.73 -13.13 2.19
N GLN A 99 -16.10 -13.84 3.11
CA GLN A 99 -16.19 -13.59 4.55
C GLN A 99 -15.66 -12.20 4.90
N ALA A 100 -14.45 -11.88 4.47
CA ALA A 100 -13.81 -10.57 4.67
C ALA A 100 -14.64 -9.43 4.07
N ARG A 101 -15.13 -9.62 2.84
CA ARG A 101 -15.97 -8.63 2.16
C ARG A 101 -17.31 -8.41 2.87
N ARG A 102 -17.89 -9.46 3.45
CA ARG A 102 -19.09 -9.34 4.28
C ARG A 102 -18.79 -8.47 5.50
N TYR A 103 -17.68 -8.67 6.20
CA TYR A 103 -17.30 -7.85 7.34
C TYR A 103 -17.04 -6.39 6.95
N ALA A 104 -16.41 -6.16 5.82
CA ALA A 104 -16.16 -4.81 5.30
C ALA A 104 -17.46 -3.99 5.16
N GLY A 105 -18.57 -4.61 4.78
CA GLY A 105 -19.87 -3.95 4.64
C GLY A 105 -20.49 -3.45 5.97
N TYR A 106 -19.96 -3.85 7.11
CA TYR A 106 -20.41 -3.41 8.43
C TYR A 106 -19.44 -2.45 9.13
N LEU A 107 -18.32 -2.15 8.49
CA LEU A 107 -17.38 -1.15 9.00
C LEU A 107 -17.93 0.27 8.79
N PRO A 108 -17.58 1.22 9.67
CA PRO A 108 -17.84 2.63 9.43
C PRO A 108 -17.21 3.10 8.11
N HIS A 109 -17.79 4.13 7.50
CA HIS A 109 -17.37 4.59 6.17
C HIS A 109 -15.88 5.00 6.10
N ASP A 110 -15.38 5.61 7.16
CA ASP A 110 -13.97 5.99 7.30
C ASP A 110 -13.01 4.78 7.43
N ARG A 111 -13.56 3.61 7.75
CA ARG A 111 -12.84 2.33 7.84
C ARG A 111 -13.09 1.40 6.65
N ASN A 112 -13.77 1.85 5.61
CA ASN A 112 -13.94 1.03 4.41
C ASN A 112 -12.56 0.63 3.87
N PRO A 113 -12.28 -0.67 3.71
CA PRO A 113 -10.97 -1.12 3.26
C PRO A 113 -10.70 -0.68 1.82
N ARG A 114 -9.48 -0.23 1.58
CA ARG A 114 -8.93 -0.01 0.23
C ARG A 114 -8.46 -1.34 -0.35
N TRP A 115 -7.97 -2.22 0.51
CA TRP A 115 -7.48 -3.54 0.18
C TRP A 115 -8.06 -4.60 1.11
N ILE A 116 -8.36 -5.78 0.58
CA ILE A 116 -8.62 -6.98 1.37
C ILE A 116 -7.52 -7.99 1.05
N VAL A 117 -6.81 -8.42 2.08
CA VAL A 117 -5.77 -9.45 1.97
C VAL A 117 -6.26 -10.71 2.67
N VAL A 118 -6.35 -11.79 1.92
CA VAL A 118 -6.62 -13.12 2.48
C VAL A 118 -5.33 -13.91 2.48
N CYS A 119 -4.94 -14.46 3.62
CA CYS A 119 -3.67 -15.15 3.79
C CYS A 119 -3.85 -16.50 4.50
N ASN A 120 -3.05 -17.49 4.12
CA ASN A 120 -3.00 -18.81 4.79
C ASN A 120 -1.55 -19.20 5.17
N PHE A 121 -0.66 -18.26 5.42
CA PHE A 121 0.77 -18.46 5.68
C PHE A 121 1.57 -19.01 4.49
N ARG A 122 0.93 -19.41 3.39
CA ARG A 122 1.59 -19.91 2.17
C ARG A 122 1.46 -18.96 1.01
N GLU A 123 0.37 -18.24 0.95
CA GLU A 123 0.08 -17.27 -0.10
C GLU A 123 -0.79 -16.12 0.43
N PHE A 124 -0.66 -14.98 -0.22
CA PHE A 124 -1.45 -13.78 -0.02
C PHE A 124 -2.31 -13.57 -1.26
N HIS A 125 -3.62 -13.51 -1.10
CA HIS A 125 -4.56 -13.09 -2.13
C HIS A 125 -4.93 -11.64 -1.87
N VAL A 126 -4.48 -10.73 -2.73
CA VAL A 126 -4.67 -9.29 -2.60
C VAL A 126 -5.81 -8.85 -3.50
N HIS A 127 -6.87 -8.33 -2.91
CA HIS A 127 -8.02 -7.81 -3.61
C HIS A 127 -8.05 -6.29 -3.55
N ASP A 128 -8.05 -5.64 -4.74
CA ASP A 128 -8.23 -4.20 -4.88
C ASP A 128 -9.72 -3.84 -4.79
N MET A 129 -10.12 -3.13 -3.73
CA MET A 129 -11.53 -2.75 -3.53
C MET A 129 -12.01 -1.63 -4.45
N ASN A 130 -11.13 -0.98 -5.22
CA ASN A 130 -11.52 -0.14 -6.35
C ASN A 130 -11.93 -1.00 -7.56
N ARG A 131 -11.52 -2.27 -7.60
CA ARG A 131 -11.84 -3.24 -8.64
C ARG A 131 -12.30 -4.57 -8.01
N PRO A 132 -13.38 -4.57 -7.24
CA PRO A 132 -13.76 -5.69 -6.37
C PRO A 132 -14.19 -6.96 -7.11
N ASN A 133 -14.34 -6.90 -8.41
CA ASN A 133 -14.73 -8.03 -9.26
C ASN A 133 -13.55 -8.62 -10.07
N ASP A 134 -12.37 -8.01 -9.97
CA ASP A 134 -11.17 -8.54 -10.61
C ASP A 134 -10.63 -9.74 -9.81
N GLU A 135 -9.91 -10.62 -10.50
CA GLU A 135 -9.19 -11.70 -9.84
C GLU A 135 -8.12 -11.13 -8.90
N PRO A 136 -7.89 -11.77 -7.75
CA PRO A 136 -6.87 -11.30 -6.81
C PRO A 136 -5.47 -11.41 -7.38
N GLU A 137 -4.62 -10.48 -7.02
CA GLU A 137 -3.19 -10.69 -7.13
C GLU A 137 -2.74 -11.72 -6.10
N VAL A 138 -2.02 -12.75 -6.57
CA VAL A 138 -1.50 -13.81 -5.70
C VAL A 138 0.00 -13.66 -5.53
N VAL A 139 0.46 -13.60 -4.28
CA VAL A 139 1.88 -13.60 -3.91
C VAL A 139 2.13 -14.81 -3.04
N ALA A 140 2.95 -15.75 -3.52
CA ALA A 140 3.33 -16.91 -2.73
C ALA A 140 4.37 -16.52 -1.68
N LEU A 141 4.26 -17.06 -0.47
CA LEU A 141 5.29 -16.85 0.57
C LEU A 141 6.68 -17.25 0.06
N ALA A 142 6.78 -18.34 -0.70
CA ALA A 142 8.03 -18.83 -1.25
C ALA A 142 8.72 -17.86 -2.22
N ASP A 143 7.93 -16.99 -2.87
CA ASP A 143 8.41 -16.00 -3.85
C ASP A 143 8.58 -14.61 -3.23
N LEU A 144 8.27 -14.43 -1.95
CA LEU A 144 8.28 -13.13 -1.29
C LEU A 144 9.65 -12.43 -1.37
N GLU A 145 10.76 -13.17 -1.37
CA GLU A 145 12.11 -12.60 -1.59
C GLU A 145 12.21 -11.77 -2.88
N LYS A 146 11.44 -12.15 -3.90
CA LYS A 146 11.47 -11.48 -5.22
C LYS A 146 10.29 -10.54 -5.41
N GLU A 147 9.17 -10.82 -4.77
CA GLU A 147 7.89 -10.18 -5.00
C GLU A 147 7.40 -9.30 -3.83
N TYR A 148 8.24 -9.08 -2.79
CA TYR A 148 7.86 -8.30 -1.60
C TYR A 148 7.28 -6.92 -1.94
N HIS A 149 7.76 -6.29 -3.02
CA HIS A 149 7.28 -4.98 -3.47
C HIS A 149 5.78 -4.96 -3.80
N ARG A 150 5.19 -6.11 -4.16
CA ARG A 150 3.76 -6.24 -4.45
C ARG A 150 2.87 -6.10 -3.21
N LEU A 151 3.45 -6.20 -2.02
CA LEU A 151 2.77 -5.97 -0.75
C LEU A 151 3.14 -4.62 -0.11
N ASN A 152 3.83 -3.71 -0.81
CA ASN A 152 4.19 -2.39 -0.28
C ASN A 152 2.98 -1.57 0.19
N PHE A 153 1.81 -1.80 -0.39
CA PHE A 153 0.57 -1.16 0.02
C PHE A 153 0.17 -1.43 1.49
N LEU A 154 0.78 -2.44 2.14
CA LEU A 154 0.58 -2.67 3.58
C LEU A 154 1.08 -1.50 4.43
N VAL A 155 2.07 -0.76 3.93
CA VAL A 155 2.74 0.35 4.65
C VAL A 155 2.74 1.67 3.88
N ASP A 156 2.55 1.63 2.57
CA ASP A 156 2.54 2.81 1.71
C ASP A 156 1.10 3.29 1.49
N THR A 157 0.77 4.42 2.08
CA THR A 157 -0.54 5.08 1.91
C THR A 157 -0.71 5.70 0.52
N GLY A 158 0.33 5.72 -0.29
CA GLY A 158 0.39 6.47 -1.56
C GLY A 158 0.65 7.97 -1.35
N ASP A 159 0.47 8.49 -0.13
CA ASP A 159 0.68 9.91 0.19
C ASP A 159 2.15 10.31 0.14
N GLU A 160 3.07 9.38 0.42
CA GLU A 160 4.51 9.64 0.34
C GLU A 160 4.97 9.88 -1.11
N ASN A 161 4.42 9.14 -2.06
CA ASN A 161 4.70 9.37 -3.48
C ASN A 161 4.13 10.73 -3.93
N ILE A 162 2.91 11.06 -3.52
CA ILE A 162 2.29 12.36 -3.80
C ILE A 162 3.09 13.51 -3.16
N LYS A 163 3.53 13.36 -1.91
CA LYS A 163 4.38 14.34 -1.23
C LYS A 163 5.72 14.50 -1.94
N LYS A 164 6.33 13.41 -2.35
CA LYS A 164 7.61 13.40 -3.07
C LYS A 164 7.50 14.04 -4.46
N GLU A 165 6.44 13.74 -5.20
CA GLU A 165 6.13 14.40 -6.47
C GLU A 165 5.85 15.89 -6.29
N MET A 166 5.14 16.25 -5.22
CA MET A 166 4.85 17.64 -4.89
C MET A 166 6.13 18.40 -4.47
N GLU A 167 7.01 17.77 -3.70
CA GLU A 167 8.31 18.33 -3.32
C GLU A 167 9.23 18.52 -4.54
N ILE A 168 9.31 17.54 -5.44
CA ILE A 168 10.04 17.65 -6.70
C ILE A 168 9.46 18.78 -7.57
N SER A 169 8.14 18.90 -7.66
CA SER A 169 7.47 19.96 -8.41
C SER A 169 7.74 21.34 -7.82
N LEU A 170 7.80 21.47 -6.49
CA LEU A 170 8.16 22.70 -5.80
C LEU A 170 9.63 23.09 -6.08
N GLN A 171 10.56 22.15 -5.96
CA GLN A 171 11.97 22.37 -6.25
C GLN A 171 12.19 22.76 -7.72
N ALA A 172 11.49 22.12 -8.65
CA ALA A 172 11.54 22.49 -10.07
C ALA A 172 11.01 23.92 -10.28
N GLY A 173 9.93 24.30 -9.60
CA GLY A 173 9.39 25.67 -9.62
C GLY A 173 10.37 26.72 -9.11
N GLU A 174 11.10 26.44 -8.03
CA GLU A 174 12.13 27.33 -7.47
C GLU A 174 13.31 27.51 -8.44
N ILE A 175 13.73 26.44 -9.11
CA ILE A 175 14.82 26.50 -10.11
C ILE A 175 14.39 27.37 -11.31
N VAL A 176 13.16 27.16 -11.81
CA VAL A 176 12.59 27.97 -12.90
C VAL A 176 12.45 29.42 -12.49
N GLY A 177 12.02 29.71 -11.26
CA GLY A 177 11.96 31.05 -10.70
C GLY A 177 13.33 31.73 -10.66
N THR A 178 14.35 31.01 -10.18
CA THR A 178 15.74 31.51 -10.14
C THR A 178 16.29 31.80 -11.55
N LEU A 179 15.99 30.92 -12.51
CA LEU A 179 16.35 31.11 -13.91
C LEU A 179 15.63 32.32 -14.49
N TYR A 180 14.34 32.48 -14.23
CA TYR A 180 13.54 33.62 -14.67
C TYR A 180 14.16 34.94 -14.19
N ASP A 181 14.47 35.03 -12.90
CA ASP A 181 15.07 36.24 -12.29
C ASP A 181 16.45 36.55 -12.84
N ALA A 182 17.25 35.53 -13.11
CA ALA A 182 18.57 35.67 -13.72
C ALA A 182 18.47 36.19 -15.16
N LEU A 183 17.55 35.67 -15.95
CA LEU A 183 17.32 36.09 -17.34
C LEU A 183 16.71 37.49 -17.39
N LEU A 184 15.79 37.83 -16.50
CA LEU A 184 15.14 39.15 -16.44
C LEU A 184 16.16 40.26 -16.29
N LYS A 185 17.25 40.06 -15.50
CA LYS A 185 18.35 40.99 -15.29
C LYS A 185 19.19 41.27 -16.55
N GLN A 186 19.07 40.42 -17.59
CA GLN A 186 19.82 40.61 -18.85
C GLN A 186 19.04 41.47 -19.85
N TYR A 187 17.77 41.75 -19.62
CA TYR A 187 16.97 42.58 -20.51
C TYR A 187 17.18 44.08 -20.22
N LYS A 188 17.15 44.91 -21.27
CA LYS A 188 17.30 46.38 -21.15
C LYS A 188 16.09 47.03 -20.48
N ASP A 189 14.92 46.47 -20.68
CA ASP A 189 13.66 46.93 -20.10
C ASP A 189 12.93 45.73 -19.47
N PRO A 190 13.28 45.38 -18.23
CA PRO A 190 12.72 44.20 -17.56
C PRO A 190 11.23 44.31 -17.18
N GLU A 191 10.70 45.56 -17.10
CA GLU A 191 9.31 45.78 -16.72
C GLU A 191 8.37 45.90 -17.94
N SER A 192 8.93 45.88 -19.16
CA SER A 192 8.13 45.95 -20.38
C SER A 192 7.20 44.73 -20.51
N PRO A 193 5.91 44.92 -20.87
CA PRO A 193 4.98 43.82 -21.10
C PRO A 193 5.46 42.81 -22.16
N GLU A 194 6.20 43.28 -23.14
CA GLU A 194 6.77 42.46 -24.22
C GLU A 194 7.91 41.56 -23.68
N THR A 195 8.81 42.11 -22.85
CA THR A 195 9.89 41.37 -22.16
C THR A 195 9.29 40.29 -21.29
N LEU A 196 8.30 40.62 -20.42
CA LEU A 196 7.67 39.66 -19.50
C LEU A 196 6.98 38.54 -20.27
N LYS A 197 6.26 38.85 -21.36
CA LYS A 197 5.61 37.86 -22.21
C LYS A 197 6.61 36.93 -22.90
N SER A 198 7.69 37.48 -23.41
CA SER A 198 8.75 36.71 -24.09
C SER A 198 9.46 35.78 -23.12
N LEU A 199 9.78 36.26 -21.92
CA LEU A 199 10.45 35.49 -20.88
C LEU A 199 9.59 34.37 -20.33
N ASN A 200 8.31 34.65 -20.08
CA ASN A 200 7.32 33.63 -19.71
C ASN A 200 7.25 32.50 -20.76
N ALA A 201 7.18 32.87 -22.05
CA ALA A 201 7.13 31.89 -23.13
C ALA A 201 8.43 31.04 -23.20
N LEU A 202 9.60 31.65 -22.94
CA LEU A 202 10.85 30.95 -22.88
C LEU A 202 10.90 29.95 -21.71
N CYS A 203 10.53 30.39 -20.50
CA CYS A 203 10.52 29.52 -19.31
C CYS A 203 9.55 28.34 -19.46
N VAL A 204 8.34 28.58 -19.99
CA VAL A 204 7.39 27.50 -20.27
C VAL A 204 7.96 26.49 -21.27
N ARG A 205 8.62 26.95 -22.33
CA ARG A 205 9.25 26.04 -23.31
C ARG A 205 10.38 25.24 -22.71
N LEU A 206 11.22 25.84 -21.86
CA LEU A 206 12.31 25.16 -21.17
C LEU A 206 11.76 24.05 -20.24
N VAL A 207 10.74 24.37 -19.46
CA VAL A 207 10.07 23.38 -18.62
C VAL A 207 9.51 22.23 -19.46
N PHE A 208 8.84 22.55 -20.57
CA PHE A 208 8.31 21.52 -21.47
C PHE A 208 9.38 20.61 -22.08
N CYS A 209 10.54 21.19 -22.47
CA CYS A 209 11.65 20.42 -23.01
C CYS A 209 12.23 19.47 -21.95
N LEU A 210 12.36 19.92 -20.69
CA LEU A 210 12.86 19.09 -19.58
C LEU A 210 11.94 17.92 -19.23
N TYR A 211 10.61 18.11 -19.40
CA TYR A 211 9.63 17.03 -19.16
C TYR A 211 9.40 16.10 -20.36
N ALA A 212 9.83 16.48 -21.54
CA ALA A 212 9.62 15.70 -22.77
C ALA A 212 10.82 14.82 -23.16
N GLU A 213 11.94 14.93 -22.43
CA GLU A 213 13.17 14.13 -22.65
C GLU A 213 13.26 12.88 -21.76
N ASP A 214 12.26 12.64 -20.86
CA ASP A 214 12.05 11.41 -20.12
C ASP A 214 10.96 10.57 -20.82
#